data_809f71a86f7a50e1cebfadf727dac014
#
_entry.id   809f71a86f7a50e1cebfadf727dac014
#
_cell.length_a   1.000
_cell.length_b   1.000
_cell.length_c   1.000
_cell.angle_alpha   90.00
_cell.angle_beta   90.00
_cell.angle_gamma   90.00
#
_symmetry.space_group_name_H-M   'P 1'
#
loop_
_entity.id
_entity.type
_entity.pdbx_description
1 polymer ?
#
loop_
_entity_poly.entity_id
_entity_poly.type
_entity_poly.pdbx_seq_one_letter_code
_entity_poly.pdbx_strand_id
1 'polypeptide(L)'
;MENMTAELSRKHEALKDILRELGSCVIAYSGGVDSTLLFAVAASVLGDRVLAVTALSDTYPASELAAAREIAAKLGGRFREVVSEELDIPGFRENPRDRCYFCKKELFGKLRGIADEEGLRYVLDGNNVDDRSDHRPGRRAAAELGVRSPLEEAGFTKADIRDLSRALGLSTWDKPAYACLSSRFPYGTEITRDRVKQVGQAEESLRALGFRTLRVRYHGTVARVELGPEEFERAAGPLRADVVRIVKASGFVYVSLDLEGFRSGAMNEA
;
A
#
# COMPACT_ATOMS: atom_id res chain seq x y z
N MET A 1 15.43 -11.91 19.49
CA MET A 1 15.24 -13.07 18.60
C MET A 1 14.72 -14.34 19.32
N GLU A 2 14.32 -14.22 20.58
CA GLU A 2 13.94 -15.38 21.42
C GLU A 2 12.55 -16.00 21.20
N ASN A 3 11.73 -15.46 20.29
CA ASN A 3 10.34 -15.93 20.10
C ASN A 3 9.96 -16.28 18.64
N MET A 4 10.95 -16.57 17.78
CA MET A 4 10.63 -17.04 16.43
C MET A 4 10.41 -18.54 16.40
N THR A 5 9.31 -18.98 15.76
CA THR A 5 9.11 -20.42 15.51
C THR A 5 10.17 -20.97 14.56
N ALA A 6 10.44 -22.28 14.63
CA ALA A 6 11.39 -22.92 13.71
C ALA A 6 10.96 -22.75 12.23
N GLU A 7 9.66 -22.71 11.96
CA GLU A 7 9.14 -22.47 10.61
C GLU A 7 9.42 -21.05 10.14
N LEU A 8 9.14 -20.03 10.96
CA LEU A 8 9.41 -18.63 10.62
C LEU A 8 10.91 -18.39 10.41
N SER A 9 11.76 -19.02 11.20
CA SER A 9 13.21 -18.96 11.03
C SER A 9 13.65 -19.55 9.69
N ARG A 10 13.09 -20.70 9.28
CA ARG A 10 13.39 -21.29 7.96
C ARG A 10 12.96 -20.37 6.79
N LYS A 11 11.76 -19.78 6.88
CA LYS A 11 11.28 -18.83 5.86
C LYS A 11 12.19 -17.59 5.80
N HIS A 12 12.64 -17.10 6.95
CA HIS A 12 13.56 -15.95 7.02
C HIS A 12 14.92 -16.26 6.35
N GLU A 13 15.50 -17.45 6.62
CA GLU A 13 16.74 -17.84 5.93
C GLU A 13 16.51 -18.05 4.44
N ALA A 14 15.41 -18.69 4.03
CA ALA A 14 15.06 -18.83 2.61
C ALA A 14 14.94 -17.48 1.90
N LEU A 15 14.33 -16.47 2.54
CA LEU A 15 14.25 -15.10 2.00
C LEU A 15 15.67 -14.50 1.83
N LYS A 16 16.55 -14.67 2.80
CA LYS A 16 17.94 -14.19 2.69
C LYS A 16 18.69 -14.88 1.58
N ASP A 17 18.49 -16.18 1.38
CA ASP A 17 19.16 -16.94 0.33
C ASP A 17 18.68 -16.49 -1.06
N ILE A 18 17.38 -16.31 -1.25
CA ILE A 18 16.81 -15.72 -2.47
C ILE A 18 17.45 -14.36 -2.75
N LEU A 19 17.53 -13.48 -1.74
CA LEU A 19 18.13 -12.15 -1.91
C LEU A 19 19.63 -12.21 -2.25
N ARG A 20 20.38 -13.11 -1.63
CA ARG A 20 21.81 -13.34 -1.97
C ARG A 20 21.99 -13.79 -3.43
N GLU A 21 21.14 -14.69 -3.90
CA GLU A 21 21.13 -15.16 -5.28
C GLU A 21 20.80 -14.04 -6.28
N LEU A 22 19.83 -13.20 -5.97
CA LEU A 22 19.48 -12.02 -6.76
C LEU A 22 20.64 -11.01 -6.86
N GLY A 23 21.41 -10.84 -5.80
CA GLY A 23 22.63 -10.05 -5.75
C GLY A 23 22.44 -8.54 -5.69
N SER A 24 21.49 -7.95 -6.43
CA SER A 24 21.17 -6.52 -6.39
C SER A 24 19.74 -6.25 -6.88
N CYS A 25 19.07 -5.24 -6.31
CA CYS A 25 17.66 -4.99 -6.65
C CYS A 25 17.17 -3.56 -6.38
N VAL A 26 16.12 -3.20 -7.12
CA VAL A 26 15.20 -2.11 -6.78
C VAL A 26 13.95 -2.72 -6.13
N ILE A 27 13.48 -2.17 -5.05
CA ILE A 27 12.26 -2.60 -4.36
C ILE A 27 11.15 -1.57 -4.57
N ALA A 28 9.98 -2.01 -5.06
CA ALA A 28 8.76 -1.21 -5.06
C ALA A 28 8.30 -0.99 -3.61
N TYR A 29 8.71 0.11 -3.03
CA TYR A 29 8.58 0.39 -1.60
C TYR A 29 7.38 1.31 -1.31
N SER A 30 6.43 0.82 -0.55
CA SER A 30 5.24 1.58 -0.14
C SER A 30 5.22 1.99 1.33
N GLY A 31 6.23 1.65 2.12
CA GLY A 31 6.20 1.85 3.58
C GLY A 31 5.11 1.03 4.29
N GLY A 32 4.49 0.08 3.62
CA GLY A 32 3.60 -0.93 4.21
C GLY A 32 4.40 -2.06 4.86
N VAL A 33 3.73 -2.92 5.63
CA VAL A 33 4.41 -3.99 6.41
C VAL A 33 5.24 -4.91 5.51
N ASP A 34 4.71 -5.33 4.35
CA ASP A 34 5.37 -6.28 3.44
C ASP A 34 6.63 -5.68 2.81
N SER A 35 6.48 -4.52 2.17
CA SER A 35 7.60 -3.85 1.51
C SER A 35 8.68 -3.38 2.49
N THR A 36 8.30 -3.04 3.72
CA THR A 36 9.25 -2.67 4.78
C THR A 36 10.04 -3.89 5.26
N LEU A 37 9.38 -5.03 5.48
CA LEU A 37 10.09 -6.26 5.83
C LEU A 37 11.06 -6.66 4.72
N LEU A 38 10.59 -6.68 3.46
CA LEU A 38 11.44 -7.01 2.31
C LEU A 38 12.65 -6.08 2.24
N PHE A 39 12.45 -4.76 2.38
CA PHE A 39 13.54 -3.79 2.33
C PHE A 39 14.52 -3.97 3.50
N ALA A 40 14.04 -4.15 4.72
CA ALA A 40 14.89 -4.35 5.89
C ALA A 40 15.79 -5.60 5.75
N VAL A 41 15.23 -6.73 5.31
CA VAL A 41 15.99 -7.96 5.10
C VAL A 41 16.95 -7.80 3.92
N ALA A 42 16.50 -7.21 2.80
CA ALA A 42 17.35 -6.98 1.63
C ALA A 42 18.52 -6.06 1.96
N ALA A 43 18.30 -4.95 2.67
CA ALA A 43 19.37 -4.05 3.11
C ALA A 43 20.39 -4.75 4.02
N SER A 44 19.93 -5.61 4.92
CA SER A 44 20.83 -6.38 5.80
C SER A 44 21.70 -7.41 5.06
N VAL A 45 21.22 -7.92 3.91
CA VAL A 45 21.92 -8.96 3.14
C VAL A 45 22.78 -8.38 2.02
N LEU A 46 22.29 -7.35 1.34
CA LEU A 46 22.88 -6.81 0.11
C LEU A 46 23.59 -5.46 0.29
N GLY A 47 23.36 -4.78 1.43
CA GLY A 47 23.96 -3.45 1.69
C GLY A 47 23.57 -2.42 0.63
N ASP A 48 24.53 -1.73 0.06
CA ASP A 48 24.32 -0.67 -0.95
C ASP A 48 23.78 -1.16 -2.30
N ARG A 49 23.67 -2.47 -2.49
CA ARG A 49 23.12 -3.08 -3.72
C ARG A 49 21.59 -3.18 -3.71
N VAL A 50 20.95 -2.49 -2.78
CA VAL A 50 19.49 -2.36 -2.68
C VAL A 50 19.08 -0.90 -2.76
N LEU A 51 18.05 -0.62 -3.56
CA LEU A 51 17.43 0.69 -3.65
C LEU A 51 15.93 0.55 -3.43
N ALA A 52 15.39 1.14 -2.37
CA ALA A 52 13.96 1.27 -2.17
C ALA A 52 13.45 2.48 -2.96
N VAL A 53 12.40 2.27 -3.78
CA VAL A 53 11.80 3.35 -4.57
C VAL A 53 10.32 3.46 -4.27
N THR A 54 9.89 4.67 -3.89
CA THR A 54 8.48 5.00 -3.63
C THR A 54 7.94 5.90 -4.72
N ALA A 55 6.75 5.57 -5.23
CA ALA A 55 6.03 6.41 -6.17
C ALA A 55 5.39 7.61 -5.46
N LEU A 56 5.68 8.82 -5.98
CA LEU A 56 4.92 10.03 -5.68
C LEU A 56 3.69 10.04 -6.58
N SER A 57 2.53 9.92 -6.01
CA SER A 57 1.28 9.79 -6.74
C SER A 57 0.17 10.56 -6.05
N ASP A 58 -0.72 11.18 -6.83
CA ASP A 58 -1.93 11.85 -6.31
C ASP A 58 -2.84 10.87 -5.55
N THR A 59 -2.77 9.58 -5.88
CA THR A 59 -3.58 8.53 -5.23
C THR A 59 -2.95 7.98 -3.94
N TYR A 60 -1.77 8.48 -3.56
CA TYR A 60 -1.06 8.06 -2.36
C TYR A 60 -0.96 9.23 -1.36
N PRO A 61 -1.50 9.13 -0.13
CA PRO A 61 -1.50 10.24 0.82
C PRO A 61 -0.11 10.73 1.20
N ALA A 62 0.01 12.04 1.39
CA ALA A 62 1.25 12.67 1.82
C ALA A 62 1.75 12.14 3.18
N SER A 63 0.84 11.81 4.09
CA SER A 63 1.16 11.23 5.40
C SER A 63 1.81 9.85 5.28
N GLU A 64 1.34 9.00 4.37
CA GLU A 64 1.92 7.68 4.11
C GLU A 64 3.32 7.80 3.48
N LEU A 65 3.51 8.77 2.58
CA LEU A 65 4.80 9.07 1.97
C LEU A 65 5.83 9.55 3.01
N ALA A 66 5.41 10.47 3.90
CA ALA A 66 6.27 10.95 4.97
C ALA A 66 6.70 9.80 5.91
N ALA A 67 5.76 8.92 6.28
CA ALA A 67 6.06 7.71 7.06
C ALA A 67 7.03 6.77 6.33
N ALA A 68 6.85 6.56 5.02
CA ALA A 68 7.75 5.71 4.22
C ALA A 68 9.19 6.26 4.21
N ARG A 69 9.35 7.58 4.02
CA ARG A 69 10.67 8.26 4.10
C ARG A 69 11.34 8.06 5.45
N GLU A 70 10.60 8.30 6.53
CA GLU A 70 11.12 8.17 7.90
C GLU A 70 11.59 6.74 8.18
N ILE A 71 10.79 5.74 7.79
CA ILE A 71 11.14 4.33 7.98
C ILE A 71 12.36 3.95 7.14
N ALA A 72 12.40 4.37 5.86
CA ALA A 72 13.56 4.11 5.00
C ALA A 72 14.86 4.71 5.57
N ALA A 73 14.79 5.93 6.10
CA ALA A 73 15.91 6.58 6.76
C ALA A 73 16.39 5.81 8.01
N LYS A 74 15.46 5.32 8.83
CA LYS A 74 15.77 4.50 10.01
C LYS A 74 16.43 3.16 9.67
N LEU A 75 16.07 2.58 8.53
CA LEU A 75 16.67 1.34 8.03
C LEU A 75 18.08 1.54 7.44
N GLY A 76 18.48 2.79 7.20
CA GLY A 76 19.80 3.14 6.69
C GLY A 76 20.07 2.68 5.25
N GLY A 77 19.06 2.27 4.51
CA GLY A 77 19.19 1.83 3.12
C GLY A 77 19.01 2.96 2.12
N ARG A 78 19.47 2.73 0.88
CA ARG A 78 19.29 3.67 -0.23
C ARG A 78 17.81 3.84 -0.55
N PHE A 79 17.36 5.08 -0.69
CA PHE A 79 15.96 5.43 -0.95
C PHE A 79 15.87 6.50 -2.04
N ARG A 80 14.91 6.33 -2.97
CA ARG A 80 14.61 7.28 -4.05
C ARG A 80 13.11 7.41 -4.22
N GLU A 81 12.67 8.55 -4.67
CA GLU A 81 11.29 8.81 -5.08
C GLU A 81 11.20 8.96 -6.59
N VAL A 82 10.08 8.51 -7.15
CA VAL A 82 9.76 8.66 -8.56
C VAL A 82 8.34 9.16 -8.72
N VAL A 83 8.11 10.13 -9.59
CA VAL A 83 6.76 10.61 -9.88
C VAL A 83 6.01 9.54 -10.68
N SER A 84 4.82 9.18 -10.22
CA SER A 84 3.87 8.32 -10.94
C SER A 84 2.69 9.16 -11.40
N GLU A 85 2.37 9.05 -12.68
CA GLU A 85 1.35 9.87 -13.36
C GLU A 85 0.16 9.01 -13.76
N GLU A 86 -0.24 8.07 -12.89
CA GLU A 86 -1.27 7.09 -13.20
C GLU A 86 -2.61 7.72 -13.59
N LEU A 87 -2.93 8.93 -13.10
CA LEU A 87 -4.16 9.65 -13.48
C LEU A 87 -4.12 10.18 -14.92
N ASP A 88 -2.94 10.22 -15.54
CA ASP A 88 -2.76 10.64 -16.93
C ASP A 88 -2.64 9.43 -17.88
N ILE A 89 -2.64 8.19 -17.33
CA ILE A 89 -2.57 6.98 -18.13
C ILE A 89 -3.93 6.69 -18.76
N PRO A 90 -4.02 6.54 -20.09
CA PRO A 90 -5.24 6.05 -20.73
C PRO A 90 -5.65 4.69 -20.15
N GLY A 91 -6.92 4.54 -19.79
CA GLY A 91 -7.47 3.33 -19.21
C GLY A 91 -7.40 3.25 -17.67
N PHE A 92 -6.63 4.11 -17.00
CA PHE A 92 -6.67 4.16 -15.53
C PHE A 92 -7.78 5.09 -15.02
N ARG A 93 -7.90 6.26 -15.62
CA ARG A 93 -8.83 7.33 -15.22
C ARG A 93 -10.29 6.92 -15.30
N GLU A 94 -10.64 6.10 -16.28
CA GLU A 94 -11.98 5.54 -16.48
C GLU A 94 -12.36 4.52 -15.38
N ASN A 95 -11.42 4.15 -14.54
CA ASN A 95 -11.60 3.25 -13.41
C ASN A 95 -12.19 1.87 -13.77
N PRO A 96 -11.62 1.17 -14.75
CA PRO A 96 -12.05 -0.19 -15.07
C PRO A 96 -11.65 -1.18 -13.96
N ARG A 97 -12.21 -2.38 -14.00
CA ARG A 97 -11.89 -3.44 -13.02
C ARG A 97 -10.40 -3.81 -13.02
N ASP A 98 -9.71 -3.65 -14.13
CA ASP A 98 -8.28 -3.94 -14.27
C ASP A 98 -7.38 -2.68 -14.18
N ARG A 99 -7.88 -1.55 -13.65
CA ARG A 99 -7.08 -0.30 -13.48
C ARG A 99 -5.72 -0.54 -12.79
N CYS A 100 -5.66 -1.51 -11.85
CA CYS A 100 -4.42 -1.84 -11.15
C CYS A 100 -3.33 -2.40 -12.09
N TYR A 101 -3.71 -2.97 -13.23
CA TYR A 101 -2.75 -3.39 -14.24
C TYR A 101 -2.03 -2.18 -14.85
N PHE A 102 -2.77 -1.14 -15.23
CA PHE A 102 -2.19 0.07 -15.83
C PHE A 102 -1.25 0.78 -14.87
N CYS A 103 -1.69 1.00 -13.61
CA CYS A 103 -0.87 1.60 -12.57
C CYS A 103 0.43 0.80 -12.32
N LYS A 104 0.32 -0.52 -12.17
CA LYS A 104 1.49 -1.38 -11.91
C LYS A 104 2.42 -1.47 -13.11
N LYS A 105 1.89 -1.48 -14.33
CA LYS A 105 2.70 -1.48 -15.55
C LYS A 105 3.55 -0.22 -15.67
N GLU A 106 2.96 0.94 -15.40
CA GLU A 106 3.68 2.22 -15.38
C GLU A 106 4.75 2.23 -14.29
N LEU A 107 4.37 1.90 -13.05
CA LEU A 107 5.29 1.89 -11.92
C LEU A 107 6.47 0.95 -12.17
N PHE A 108 6.21 -0.31 -12.52
CA PHE A 108 7.29 -1.29 -12.72
C PHE A 108 8.16 -0.95 -13.94
N GLY A 109 7.60 -0.32 -14.97
CA GLY A 109 8.38 0.22 -16.09
C GLY A 109 9.37 1.28 -15.64
N LYS A 110 8.95 2.24 -14.80
CA LYS A 110 9.83 3.26 -14.21
C LYS A 110 10.89 2.62 -13.29
N LEU A 111 10.50 1.65 -12.47
CA LEU A 111 11.44 0.94 -11.60
C LEU A 111 12.49 0.14 -12.38
N ARG A 112 12.09 -0.44 -13.53
CA ARG A 112 13.03 -1.13 -14.42
C ARG A 112 14.06 -0.13 -14.99
N GLY A 113 13.60 1.04 -15.48
CA GLY A 113 14.50 2.11 -15.94
C GLY A 113 15.47 2.57 -14.85
N ILE A 114 14.99 2.77 -13.62
CA ILE A 114 15.86 3.11 -12.48
C ILE A 114 16.84 1.97 -12.17
N ALA A 115 16.44 0.72 -12.26
CA ALA A 115 17.32 -0.41 -12.04
C ALA A 115 18.46 -0.43 -13.08
N ASP A 116 18.13 -0.16 -14.35
CA ASP A 116 19.12 -0.10 -15.43
C ASP A 116 20.09 1.09 -15.25
N GLU A 117 19.59 2.28 -14.88
CA GLU A 117 20.40 3.45 -14.55
C GLU A 117 21.40 3.20 -13.41
N GLU A 118 20.96 2.49 -12.37
CA GLU A 118 21.73 2.21 -11.15
C GLU A 118 22.59 0.94 -11.25
N GLY A 119 22.52 0.20 -12.36
CA GLY A 119 23.22 -1.07 -12.53
C GLY A 119 22.68 -2.19 -11.63
N LEU A 120 21.41 -2.11 -11.21
CA LEU A 120 20.75 -3.10 -10.37
C LEU A 120 20.00 -4.11 -11.23
N ARG A 121 20.09 -5.40 -10.87
CA ARG A 121 19.66 -6.50 -11.74
C ARG A 121 18.15 -6.73 -11.77
N TYR A 122 17.49 -6.63 -10.62
CA TYR A 122 16.11 -7.05 -10.45
C TYR A 122 15.22 -5.94 -9.90
N VAL A 123 13.94 -6.00 -10.25
CA VAL A 123 12.87 -5.23 -9.58
C VAL A 123 12.08 -6.22 -8.73
N LEU A 124 11.84 -5.86 -7.46
CA LEU A 124 11.13 -6.68 -6.48
C LEU A 124 9.88 -5.97 -5.99
N ASP A 125 8.86 -6.77 -5.64
CA ASP A 125 7.69 -6.29 -4.92
C ASP A 125 7.44 -7.06 -3.62
N GLY A 126 6.53 -6.56 -2.78
CA GLY A 126 6.19 -7.12 -1.49
C GLY A 126 5.00 -8.08 -1.51
N ASN A 127 4.66 -8.70 -2.65
CA ASN A 127 3.61 -9.70 -2.68
C ASN A 127 3.95 -10.91 -1.80
N ASN A 128 2.94 -11.51 -1.18
CA ASN A 128 3.06 -12.66 -0.29
C ASN A 128 2.09 -13.78 -0.70
N VAL A 129 2.10 -14.90 0.00
CA VAL A 129 1.30 -16.10 -0.35
C VAL A 129 -0.21 -15.81 -0.34
N ASP A 130 -0.70 -14.99 0.58
CA ASP A 130 -2.13 -14.69 0.71
C ASP A 130 -2.66 -13.88 -0.49
N ASP A 131 -1.76 -13.18 -1.20
CA ASP A 131 -2.10 -12.42 -2.40
C ASP A 131 -2.38 -13.31 -3.63
N ARG A 132 -2.10 -14.62 -3.57
CA ARG A 132 -2.35 -15.58 -4.67
C ARG A 132 -3.83 -15.80 -4.94
N SER A 133 -4.64 -15.81 -3.90
CA SER A 133 -6.09 -16.07 -3.98
C SER A 133 -6.91 -14.84 -4.36
N ASP A 134 -6.31 -13.65 -4.37
CA ASP A 134 -6.99 -12.41 -4.67
C ASP A 134 -6.91 -12.06 -6.16
N HIS A 135 -8.03 -11.55 -6.71
CA HIS A 135 -8.06 -11.06 -8.10
C HIS A 135 -7.25 -9.75 -8.19
N ARG A 136 -5.98 -9.88 -8.56
CA ARG A 136 -5.05 -8.74 -8.66
C ARG A 136 -4.54 -8.55 -10.09
N PRO A 137 -5.22 -7.75 -10.91
CA PRO A 137 -4.77 -7.44 -12.27
C PRO A 137 -3.32 -6.94 -12.34
N GLY A 138 -2.83 -6.28 -11.29
CA GLY A 138 -1.44 -5.82 -11.18
C GLY A 138 -0.39 -6.95 -11.20
N ARG A 139 -0.74 -8.19 -10.83
CA ARG A 139 0.19 -9.34 -10.93
C ARG A 139 0.57 -9.66 -12.38
N ARG A 140 -0.36 -9.47 -13.31
CA ARG A 140 -0.07 -9.63 -14.75
C ARG A 140 1.01 -8.65 -15.20
N ALA A 141 0.92 -7.39 -14.80
CA ALA A 141 1.94 -6.39 -15.10
C ALA A 141 3.31 -6.73 -14.48
N ALA A 142 3.32 -7.25 -13.24
CA ALA A 142 4.54 -7.70 -12.58
C ALA A 142 5.21 -8.85 -13.35
N ALA A 143 4.43 -9.85 -13.75
CA ALA A 143 4.93 -10.99 -14.52
C ALA A 143 5.47 -10.58 -15.90
N GLU A 144 4.76 -9.71 -16.63
CA GLU A 144 5.18 -9.19 -17.95
C GLU A 144 6.52 -8.42 -17.88
N LEU A 145 6.80 -7.76 -16.75
CA LEU A 145 8.01 -6.95 -16.54
C LEU A 145 9.10 -7.66 -15.72
N GLY A 146 8.93 -8.96 -15.47
CA GLY A 146 9.92 -9.78 -14.77
C GLY A 146 10.17 -9.36 -13.32
N VAL A 147 9.16 -8.79 -12.66
CA VAL A 147 9.22 -8.43 -11.23
C VAL A 147 9.18 -9.70 -10.39
N ARG A 148 10.08 -9.79 -9.41
CA ARG A 148 10.16 -10.93 -8.48
C ARG A 148 9.47 -10.59 -7.16
N SER A 149 8.93 -11.60 -6.51
CA SER A 149 8.20 -11.48 -5.23
C SER A 149 8.85 -12.38 -4.16
N PRO A 150 10.02 -12.00 -3.60
CA PRO A 150 10.79 -12.87 -2.70
C PRO A 150 10.04 -13.34 -1.45
N LEU A 151 9.12 -12.54 -0.92
CA LEU A 151 8.29 -12.96 0.22
C LEU A 151 7.34 -14.11 -0.17
N GLU A 152 6.73 -14.03 -1.35
CA GLU A 152 5.89 -15.09 -1.89
C GLU A 152 6.71 -16.35 -2.21
N GLU A 153 7.90 -16.18 -2.78
CA GLU A 153 8.83 -17.26 -3.12
C GLU A 153 9.33 -18.01 -1.88
N ALA A 154 9.59 -17.28 -0.79
CA ALA A 154 9.98 -17.84 0.51
C ALA A 154 8.78 -18.38 1.33
N GLY A 155 7.56 -18.31 0.80
CA GLY A 155 6.37 -18.87 1.43
C GLY A 155 5.80 -18.05 2.60
N PHE A 156 6.04 -16.74 2.66
CA PHE A 156 5.51 -15.88 3.72
C PHE A 156 4.02 -15.62 3.56
N THR A 157 3.26 -15.87 4.62
CA THR A 157 1.90 -15.36 4.81
C THR A 157 1.93 -13.96 5.43
N LYS A 158 0.79 -13.27 5.46
CA LYS A 158 0.68 -11.97 6.14
C LYS A 158 0.95 -12.06 7.64
N ALA A 159 0.58 -13.17 8.26
CA ALA A 159 0.88 -13.45 9.68
C ALA A 159 2.39 -13.58 9.89
N ASP A 160 3.08 -14.39 9.08
CA ASP A 160 4.54 -14.54 9.15
C ASP A 160 5.26 -13.19 9.00
N ILE A 161 4.81 -12.36 8.05
CA ILE A 161 5.39 -11.04 7.80
C ILE A 161 5.27 -10.14 9.04
N ARG A 162 4.10 -10.12 9.69
CA ARG A 162 3.89 -9.34 10.92
C ARG A 162 4.73 -9.87 12.08
N ASP A 163 4.80 -11.17 12.25
CA ASP A 163 5.57 -11.79 13.33
C ASP A 163 7.08 -11.56 13.15
N LEU A 164 7.60 -11.72 11.93
CA LEU A 164 9.00 -11.42 11.65
C LEU A 164 9.29 -9.91 11.79
N SER A 165 8.39 -9.05 11.30
CA SER A 165 8.54 -7.60 11.46
C SER A 165 8.60 -7.20 12.93
N ARG A 166 7.76 -7.80 13.78
CA ARG A 166 7.79 -7.59 15.24
C ARG A 166 9.10 -8.09 15.85
N ALA A 167 9.55 -9.29 15.48
CA ALA A 167 10.80 -9.88 15.98
C ALA A 167 12.03 -9.05 15.58
N LEU A 168 12.00 -8.38 14.42
CA LEU A 168 13.05 -7.48 13.94
C LEU A 168 12.90 -6.03 14.46
N GLY A 169 11.86 -5.73 15.26
CA GLY A 169 11.63 -4.39 15.81
C GLY A 169 11.18 -3.36 14.79
N LEU A 170 10.60 -3.78 13.66
CA LEU A 170 10.08 -2.88 12.64
C LEU A 170 8.78 -2.23 13.11
N SER A 171 8.71 -0.91 13.10
CA SER A 171 7.54 -0.14 13.58
C SER A 171 6.27 -0.36 12.76
N THR A 172 6.38 -1.01 11.60
CA THR A 172 5.25 -1.29 10.70
C THR A 172 4.54 -2.61 10.98
N TRP A 173 4.96 -3.39 11.96
CA TRP A 173 4.46 -4.75 12.20
C TRP A 173 2.94 -4.83 12.41
N ASP A 174 2.32 -3.81 13.02
CA ASP A 174 0.88 -3.71 13.29
C ASP A 174 0.16 -2.72 12.34
N LYS A 175 0.89 -2.15 11.36
CA LYS A 175 0.33 -1.15 10.45
C LYS A 175 -0.87 -1.76 9.68
N PRO A 176 -2.04 -1.07 9.68
CA PRO A 176 -3.18 -1.50 8.88
C PRO A 176 -2.86 -1.54 7.40
N ALA A 177 -3.52 -2.44 6.65
CA ALA A 177 -3.40 -2.46 5.20
C ALA A 177 -3.92 -1.15 4.61
N TYR A 178 -3.08 -0.50 3.80
CA TYR A 178 -3.46 0.70 3.09
C TYR A 178 -3.57 0.41 1.58
N ALA A 179 -4.74 0.65 1.02
CA ALA A 179 -4.95 0.64 -0.42
C ALA A 179 -4.95 2.07 -0.95
N CYS A 180 -4.49 2.29 -2.20
CA CYS A 180 -4.49 3.61 -2.86
C CYS A 180 -5.89 4.25 -2.86
N LEU A 181 -5.96 5.57 -2.89
CA LEU A 181 -7.22 6.31 -2.87
C LEU A 181 -8.15 5.97 -4.05
N SER A 182 -7.61 5.50 -5.16
CA SER A 182 -8.39 5.04 -6.32
C SER A 182 -9.39 3.92 -5.95
N SER A 183 -9.11 3.12 -4.92
CA SER A 183 -10.03 2.08 -4.44
C SER A 183 -11.28 2.63 -3.75
N ARG A 184 -11.39 3.95 -3.55
CA ARG A 184 -12.56 4.61 -2.95
C ARG A 184 -13.66 4.90 -3.95
N PHE A 185 -13.40 4.67 -5.23
CA PHE A 185 -14.30 4.99 -6.34
C PHE A 185 -14.95 3.71 -6.87
N PRO A 186 -16.29 3.67 -7.02
CA PRO A 186 -16.97 2.57 -7.72
C PRO A 186 -16.41 2.41 -9.14
N TYR A 187 -16.30 1.18 -9.63
CA TYR A 187 -15.84 0.92 -10.99
C TYR A 187 -16.67 1.70 -12.01
N GLY A 188 -16.01 2.23 -13.05
CA GLY A 188 -16.62 3.12 -14.05
C GLY A 188 -16.83 4.56 -13.58
N THR A 189 -16.58 4.87 -12.31
CA THR A 189 -16.55 6.26 -11.85
C THR A 189 -15.19 6.86 -12.17
N GLU A 190 -15.17 7.90 -13.00
CA GLU A 190 -13.94 8.59 -13.38
C GLU A 190 -13.16 9.08 -12.17
N ILE A 191 -11.86 8.76 -12.13
CA ILE A 191 -10.93 9.18 -11.07
C ILE A 191 -10.23 10.45 -11.54
N THR A 192 -10.50 11.57 -10.88
CA THR A 192 -9.84 12.86 -11.14
C THR A 192 -9.02 13.32 -9.95
N ARG A 193 -8.02 14.18 -10.19
CA ARG A 193 -7.19 14.76 -9.10
C ARG A 193 -8.05 15.43 -8.03
N ASP A 194 -9.08 16.18 -8.41
CA ASP A 194 -9.96 16.88 -7.47
C ASP A 194 -10.74 15.88 -6.58
N ARG A 195 -11.29 14.82 -7.18
CA ARG A 195 -12.03 13.78 -6.45
C ARG A 195 -11.11 13.00 -5.52
N VAL A 196 -9.89 12.66 -5.95
CA VAL A 196 -8.88 11.98 -5.13
C VAL A 196 -8.49 12.88 -3.95
N LYS A 197 -8.23 14.15 -4.19
CA LYS A 197 -7.94 15.14 -3.15
C LYS A 197 -9.10 15.26 -2.15
N GLN A 198 -10.33 15.34 -2.63
CA GLN A 198 -11.53 15.41 -1.81
C GLN A 198 -11.64 14.22 -0.85
N VAL A 199 -11.49 13.01 -1.36
CA VAL A 199 -11.52 11.77 -0.55
C VAL A 199 -10.33 11.71 0.42
N GLY A 200 -9.14 12.02 -0.06
CA GLY A 200 -7.92 12.03 0.76
C GLY A 200 -8.01 12.99 1.93
N GLN A 201 -8.47 14.22 1.70
CA GLN A 201 -8.67 15.22 2.76
C GLN A 201 -9.69 14.76 3.81
N ALA A 202 -10.80 14.14 3.38
CA ALA A 202 -11.78 13.58 4.30
C ALA A 202 -11.18 12.48 5.16
N GLU A 203 -10.45 11.52 4.56
CA GLU A 203 -9.80 10.43 5.32
C GLU A 203 -8.72 10.95 6.28
N GLU A 204 -7.86 11.86 5.85
CA GLU A 204 -6.81 12.44 6.71
C GLU A 204 -7.39 13.21 7.90
N SER A 205 -8.43 14.00 7.66
CA SER A 205 -9.11 14.75 8.72
C SER A 205 -9.83 13.82 9.72
N LEU A 206 -10.44 12.75 9.25
CA LEU A 206 -11.01 11.72 10.12
C LEU A 206 -9.94 10.97 10.93
N ARG A 207 -8.77 10.68 10.34
CA ARG A 207 -7.63 10.12 11.09
C ARG A 207 -7.13 11.06 12.17
N ALA A 208 -7.11 12.37 11.91
CA ALA A 208 -6.75 13.37 12.91
C ALA A 208 -7.74 13.42 14.10
N LEU A 209 -9.01 13.01 13.91
CA LEU A 209 -9.98 12.77 14.99
C LEU A 209 -9.75 11.45 15.75
N GLY A 210 -8.74 10.67 15.38
CA GLY A 210 -8.38 9.42 16.03
C GLY A 210 -9.12 8.18 15.52
N PHE A 211 -9.71 8.23 14.31
CA PHE A 211 -10.20 7.02 13.62
C PHE A 211 -9.05 6.30 12.94
N ARG A 212 -8.86 5.01 13.21
CA ARG A 212 -7.73 4.21 12.68
C ARG A 212 -8.12 3.38 11.46
N THR A 213 -9.26 2.71 11.53
CA THR A 213 -9.77 1.82 10.47
C THR A 213 -10.93 2.51 9.76
N LEU A 214 -10.62 3.21 8.66
CA LEU A 214 -11.64 3.97 7.94
C LEU A 214 -11.43 3.96 6.43
N ARG A 215 -12.52 4.15 5.69
CA ARG A 215 -12.53 4.49 4.25
C ARG A 215 -13.65 5.49 3.99
N VAL A 216 -13.38 6.48 3.13
CA VAL A 216 -14.39 7.39 2.61
C VAL A 216 -14.62 7.04 1.15
N ARG A 217 -15.75 6.40 0.84
CA ARG A 217 -16.13 6.02 -0.53
C ARG A 217 -16.83 7.18 -1.24
N TYR A 218 -16.40 7.41 -2.47
CA TYR A 218 -16.95 8.47 -3.31
C TYR A 218 -18.21 7.99 -4.06
N HIS A 219 -19.34 8.62 -3.81
CA HIS A 219 -20.59 8.41 -4.53
C HIS A 219 -21.16 9.77 -5.01
N GLY A 220 -20.38 10.48 -5.84
CA GLY A 220 -20.74 11.80 -6.30
C GLY A 220 -20.81 12.82 -5.17
N THR A 221 -21.99 13.29 -4.83
CA THR A 221 -22.20 14.24 -3.74
C THR A 221 -22.24 13.61 -2.35
N VAL A 222 -22.26 12.26 -2.26
CA VAL A 222 -22.34 11.51 -1.01
C VAL A 222 -20.98 10.91 -0.66
N ALA A 223 -20.52 11.16 0.55
CA ALA A 223 -19.45 10.39 1.17
C ALA A 223 -20.06 9.22 1.95
N ARG A 224 -19.74 7.98 1.59
CA ARG A 224 -20.05 6.79 2.39
C ARG A 224 -18.84 6.47 3.24
N VAL A 225 -18.96 6.68 4.55
CA VAL A 225 -17.88 6.45 5.52
C VAL A 225 -17.99 5.03 6.06
N GLU A 226 -16.97 4.24 5.86
CA GLU A 226 -16.80 2.89 6.42
C GLU A 226 -15.81 2.99 7.58
N LEU A 227 -16.16 2.43 8.75
CA LEU A 227 -15.34 2.45 9.96
C LEU A 227 -15.15 1.04 10.51
N GLY A 228 -14.10 0.84 11.31
CA GLY A 228 -13.97 -0.38 12.11
C GLY A 228 -15.12 -0.51 13.11
N PRO A 229 -15.52 -1.75 13.48
CA PRO A 229 -16.67 -1.99 14.38
C PRO A 229 -16.55 -1.22 15.70
N GLU A 230 -15.36 -1.16 16.26
CA GLU A 230 -15.06 -0.46 17.52
C GLU A 230 -15.13 1.06 17.44
N GLU A 231 -15.17 1.62 16.23
CA GLU A 231 -15.16 3.06 15.98
C GLU A 231 -16.53 3.61 15.61
N PHE A 232 -17.47 2.73 15.27
CA PHE A 232 -18.79 3.08 14.77
C PHE A 232 -19.59 3.91 15.78
N GLU A 233 -19.68 3.46 17.03
CA GLU A 233 -20.44 4.17 18.09
C GLU A 233 -19.88 5.58 18.36
N ARG A 234 -18.56 5.75 18.27
CA ARG A 234 -17.94 7.06 18.42
C ARG A 234 -18.36 8.02 17.31
N ALA A 235 -18.41 7.53 16.08
CA ALA A 235 -18.79 8.32 14.91
C ALA A 235 -20.29 8.65 14.88
N ALA A 236 -21.15 7.68 15.24
CA ALA A 236 -22.61 7.87 15.26
C ALA A 236 -23.08 8.68 16.49
N GLY A 237 -22.30 8.68 17.57
CA GLY A 237 -22.61 9.33 18.84
C GLY A 237 -21.82 10.60 19.11
N PRO A 238 -20.80 10.55 20.00
CA PRO A 238 -20.14 11.78 20.51
C PRO A 238 -19.41 12.58 19.43
N LEU A 239 -18.86 11.95 18.41
CA LEU A 239 -18.12 12.62 17.33
C LEU A 239 -18.96 12.90 16.07
N ARG A 240 -20.27 12.61 16.08
CA ARG A 240 -21.15 12.75 14.90
C ARG A 240 -21.07 14.13 14.25
N ALA A 241 -21.14 15.19 15.05
CA ALA A 241 -21.11 16.56 14.55
C ALA A 241 -19.76 16.88 13.87
N ASP A 242 -18.66 16.44 14.47
CA ASP A 242 -17.31 16.63 13.91
C ASP A 242 -17.09 15.83 12.63
N VAL A 243 -17.52 14.57 12.58
CA VAL A 243 -17.47 13.73 11.38
C VAL A 243 -18.21 14.42 10.23
N VAL A 244 -19.45 14.85 10.46
CA VAL A 244 -20.25 15.55 9.43
C VAL A 244 -19.56 16.84 8.98
N ARG A 245 -19.09 17.67 9.92
CA ARG A 245 -18.41 18.94 9.62
C ARG A 245 -17.15 18.71 8.77
N ILE A 246 -16.31 17.76 9.16
CA ILE A 246 -15.04 17.46 8.51
C ILE A 246 -15.27 16.94 7.10
N VAL A 247 -16.15 15.96 6.92
CA VAL A 247 -16.41 15.37 5.61
C VAL A 247 -17.06 16.37 4.66
N LYS A 248 -17.97 17.23 5.16
CA LYS A 248 -18.54 18.33 4.35
C LYS A 248 -17.49 19.39 3.99
N ALA A 249 -16.55 19.69 4.86
CA ALA A 249 -15.46 20.64 4.58
C ALA A 249 -14.55 20.12 3.46
N SER A 250 -14.51 18.82 3.20
CA SER A 250 -13.82 18.23 2.05
C SER A 250 -14.61 18.34 0.73
N GLY A 251 -15.80 18.97 0.73
CA GLY A 251 -16.59 19.22 -0.47
C GLY A 251 -17.75 18.26 -0.73
N PHE A 252 -18.03 17.30 0.17
CA PHE A 252 -19.22 16.46 0.06
C PHE A 252 -20.48 17.19 0.57
N VAL A 253 -21.60 16.93 -0.07
CA VAL A 253 -22.91 17.49 0.31
C VAL A 253 -23.54 16.65 1.42
N TYR A 254 -23.49 15.33 1.25
CA TYR A 254 -24.08 14.36 2.17
C TYR A 254 -23.01 13.46 2.76
N VAL A 255 -23.24 13.03 3.99
CA VAL A 255 -22.39 12.09 4.74
C VAL A 255 -23.28 10.94 5.19
N SER A 256 -22.94 9.73 4.79
CA SER A 256 -23.57 8.51 5.25
C SER A 256 -22.55 7.63 5.98
N LEU A 257 -23.00 6.92 7.01
CA LEU A 257 -22.20 5.92 7.70
C LEU A 257 -22.65 4.54 7.20
N ASP A 258 -21.70 3.73 6.75
CA ASP A 258 -21.97 2.38 6.30
C ASP A 258 -22.23 1.46 7.50
N LEU A 259 -23.39 0.85 7.57
CA LEU A 259 -23.79 -0.03 8.69
C LEU A 259 -23.00 -1.34 8.73
N GLU A 260 -22.50 -1.81 7.59
CA GLU A 260 -21.63 -2.99 7.53
C GLU A 260 -20.19 -2.69 7.95
N GLY A 261 -19.82 -1.41 7.99
CA GLY A 261 -18.48 -0.95 8.35
C GLY A 261 -17.42 -1.27 7.30
N PHE A 262 -16.16 -1.20 7.73
CA PHE A 262 -15.03 -1.48 6.85
C PHE A 262 -14.87 -2.98 6.60
N ARG A 263 -14.93 -3.37 5.33
CA ARG A 263 -14.62 -4.71 4.83
C ARG A 263 -13.58 -4.63 3.71
N SER A 264 -12.53 -5.45 3.81
CA SER A 264 -11.55 -5.56 2.72
C SER A 264 -12.25 -6.11 1.47
N GLY A 265 -12.04 -5.45 0.31
CA GLY A 265 -12.61 -5.91 -0.95
C GLY A 265 -14.08 -5.52 -1.20
N ALA A 266 -14.77 -4.81 -0.30
CA ALA A 266 -16.19 -4.44 -0.45
C ALA A 266 -16.52 -3.77 -1.80
N MET A 267 -15.58 -3.02 -2.40
CA MET A 267 -15.78 -2.39 -3.72
C MET A 267 -15.67 -3.37 -4.90
N ASN A 268 -15.31 -4.62 -4.67
CA ASN A 268 -15.27 -5.65 -5.72
C ASN A 268 -16.61 -6.41 -5.86
N GLU A 269 -17.56 -6.16 -4.94
CA GLU A 269 -18.88 -6.78 -4.92
C GLU A 269 -19.87 -6.13 -5.92
N ALA A 270 -19.53 -4.95 -6.45
CA ALA A 270 -20.36 -4.16 -7.36
C ALA A 270 -19.98 -4.33 -8.83
#